data_1f19eceb95aadd080c10c14206ac2479
#
_entry.id   1f19eceb95aadd080c10c14206ac2479
#
_cell.length_a   1.000
_cell.length_b   1.000
_cell.length_c   1.000
_cell.angle_alpha   90.00
_cell.angle_beta   90.00
_cell.angle_gamma   90.00
#
_symmetry.space_group_name_H-M   'P 1'
#
loop_
_entity.id
_entity.type
_entity.pdbx_description
1 polymer ?
#
loop_
_entity_poly.entity_id
_entity_poly.type
_entity_poly.pdbx_seq_one_letter_code
_entity_poly.pdbx_strand_id
1 'polypeptide(L)'
;ALPISGVWSLLGVETLTLAQNNTARRTYSYTVAAGRYEVRVQRLEVRDTNARAAHEIDWAGMRAYLTLSTPLDPNANFLALRMKANNQLSGLSQRRISLIIRRKLKSWHPLTGWSADYTETRSIAWALADILKNPVYGGSVPDSRIDLQTLYELNTIWEARGDYFNGIFDKRVTLWSALTTVARVGRARPVMRGNVFTFVRDQEQTLPVALFNMRNIQRGSFSIEYQMVTEDSPDGIELEYFDERTWSSGFVTMAVPGVVGDPVSPARMSIIGISNLYQAQREVAYMVA
;
A
#
# COMPACT_ATOMS: atom_id res chain seq x y z
N ALA A 1 -23.56 -20.31 -31.68
CA ALA A 1 -23.90 -20.52 -30.28
C ALA A 1 -25.20 -21.31 -30.18
N LEU A 2 -25.26 -22.23 -29.25
CA LEU A 2 -26.44 -23.04 -28.96
C LEU A 2 -26.92 -22.65 -27.55
N PRO A 3 -28.13 -22.15 -27.36
CA PRO A 3 -28.76 -22.25 -26.09
C PRO A 3 -28.92 -23.74 -25.75
N ILE A 4 -28.76 -24.15 -24.50
CA ILE A 4 -28.82 -25.55 -24.06
C ILE A 4 -30.07 -26.29 -24.55
N SER A 5 -31.01 -25.61 -25.18
CA SER A 5 -32.29 -26.09 -25.76
C SER A 5 -32.21 -26.57 -27.21
N GLY A 6 -31.06 -26.64 -27.85
CA GLY A 6 -30.92 -27.57 -29.00
C GLY A 6 -30.77 -27.03 -30.43
N VAL A 7 -30.84 -25.75 -30.75
CA VAL A 7 -30.67 -25.29 -32.15
C VAL A 7 -29.42 -24.39 -32.30
N TRP A 8 -28.51 -24.79 -33.18
CA TRP A 8 -27.33 -24.00 -33.50
C TRP A 8 -27.69 -22.76 -34.31
N SER A 9 -27.33 -21.58 -33.85
CA SER A 9 -27.42 -20.33 -34.60
C SER A 9 -26.04 -19.79 -34.92
N LEU A 10 -25.88 -19.32 -36.15
CA LEU A 10 -24.65 -18.68 -36.59
C LEU A 10 -24.54 -17.31 -35.98
N LEU A 11 -23.41 -17.05 -35.27
CA LEU A 11 -23.12 -15.74 -34.69
C LEU A 11 -22.39 -14.82 -35.67
N GLY A 12 -21.53 -15.38 -36.50
CA GLY A 12 -20.76 -14.64 -37.50
C GLY A 12 -19.80 -15.54 -38.25
N VAL A 13 -19.33 -15.03 -39.37
CA VAL A 13 -18.26 -15.62 -40.18
C VAL A 13 -17.14 -14.59 -40.24
N GLU A 14 -15.95 -14.99 -39.82
CA GLU A 14 -14.79 -14.11 -39.83
C GLU A 14 -13.80 -14.58 -40.87
N THR A 15 -13.43 -13.69 -41.79
CA THR A 15 -12.42 -13.96 -42.80
C THR A 15 -11.11 -13.27 -42.43
N LEU A 16 -10.04 -14.03 -42.43
CA LEU A 16 -8.71 -13.55 -42.10
C LEU A 16 -7.76 -13.91 -43.26
N THR A 17 -7.30 -12.90 -43.98
CA THR A 17 -6.29 -13.05 -45.03
C THR A 17 -5.02 -12.33 -44.58
N LEU A 18 -3.94 -13.05 -44.38
CA LEU A 18 -2.68 -12.50 -43.89
C LEU A 18 -1.50 -13.11 -44.66
N ALA A 19 -0.57 -12.26 -45.06
CA ALA A 19 0.71 -12.65 -45.64
C ALA A 19 1.84 -12.31 -44.67
N GLN A 20 1.96 -13.10 -43.61
CA GLN A 20 2.99 -12.88 -42.55
C GLN A 20 3.46 -14.21 -41.95
N ASN A 21 4.70 -14.25 -41.49
CA ASN A 21 5.31 -15.44 -40.88
C ASN A 21 5.04 -15.50 -39.37
N ASN A 22 4.53 -14.46 -38.78
CA ASN A 22 4.28 -14.39 -37.32
C ASN A 22 2.83 -14.76 -37.00
N THR A 23 2.61 -15.34 -35.83
CA THR A 23 1.29 -15.68 -35.32
C THR A 23 0.43 -14.43 -35.16
N ALA A 24 -0.71 -14.40 -35.91
CA ALA A 24 -1.69 -13.33 -35.78
C ALA A 24 -2.70 -13.67 -34.68
N ARG A 25 -2.88 -12.76 -33.74
CA ARG A 25 -3.89 -12.89 -32.69
C ARG A 25 -5.06 -11.95 -32.97
N ARG A 26 -6.28 -12.48 -32.94
CA ARG A 26 -7.52 -11.72 -33.11
C ARG A 26 -8.49 -12.03 -31.97
N THR A 27 -9.28 -11.05 -31.62
CA THR A 27 -10.38 -11.18 -30.65
C THR A 27 -11.66 -10.72 -31.32
N TYR A 28 -12.63 -11.60 -31.37
CA TYR A 28 -13.96 -11.32 -31.91
C TYR A 28 -14.94 -11.23 -30.74
N SER A 29 -15.91 -10.34 -30.85
CA SER A 29 -16.92 -10.11 -29.81
C SER A 29 -18.32 -10.19 -30.41
N TYR A 30 -19.16 -10.99 -29.82
CA TYR A 30 -20.55 -11.17 -30.22
C TYR A 30 -21.47 -10.89 -29.04
N THR A 31 -22.58 -10.19 -29.33
CA THR A 31 -23.61 -9.94 -28.30
C THR A 31 -24.68 -11.01 -28.42
N VAL A 32 -24.98 -11.67 -27.34
CA VAL A 32 -26.04 -12.69 -27.23
C VAL A 32 -26.95 -12.36 -26.06
N ALA A 33 -28.20 -12.85 -26.08
CA ALA A 33 -29.09 -12.70 -24.94
C ALA A 33 -28.52 -13.38 -23.68
N ALA A 34 -28.95 -12.97 -22.50
CA ALA A 34 -28.53 -13.63 -21.26
C ALA A 34 -28.94 -15.10 -21.24
N GLY A 35 -28.00 -16.00 -20.93
CA GLY A 35 -28.28 -17.43 -20.90
C GLY A 35 -27.03 -18.28 -20.83
N ARG A 36 -27.22 -19.59 -20.79
CA ARG A 36 -26.13 -20.56 -20.95
C ARG A 36 -25.99 -20.95 -22.40
N TYR A 37 -24.79 -20.92 -22.91
CA TYR A 37 -24.49 -21.20 -24.29
C TYR A 37 -23.36 -22.22 -24.42
N GLU A 38 -23.51 -23.06 -25.45
CA GLU A 38 -22.41 -23.80 -26.01
C GLU A 38 -21.92 -23.08 -27.23
N VAL A 39 -20.61 -22.90 -27.39
CA VAL A 39 -20.01 -22.18 -28.49
C VAL A 39 -19.18 -23.14 -29.33
N ARG A 40 -19.40 -23.17 -30.63
CA ARG A 40 -18.65 -23.96 -31.60
C ARG A 40 -17.96 -23.03 -32.57
N VAL A 41 -16.69 -23.28 -32.82
CA VAL A 41 -15.91 -22.65 -33.89
C VAL A 41 -15.61 -23.71 -34.92
N GLN A 42 -15.92 -23.43 -36.18
CA GLN A 42 -15.70 -24.34 -37.29
C GLN A 42 -14.96 -23.59 -38.41
N ARG A 43 -13.91 -24.22 -38.91
CA ARG A 43 -13.24 -23.76 -40.09
C ARG A 43 -14.12 -24.10 -41.33
N LEU A 44 -14.34 -23.13 -42.20
CA LEU A 44 -15.14 -23.31 -43.43
C LEU A 44 -14.25 -23.56 -44.63
N GLU A 45 -13.00 -23.09 -44.61
CA GLU A 45 -12.08 -23.19 -45.72
C GLU A 45 -11.39 -24.57 -45.77
N VAL A 46 -11.21 -25.09 -46.97
CA VAL A 46 -10.46 -26.34 -47.21
C VAL A 46 -8.98 -26.07 -46.93
N ARG A 47 -8.34 -27.01 -46.27
CA ARG A 47 -6.89 -26.89 -45.99
C ARG A 47 -6.09 -26.83 -47.25
N ASP A 48 -5.25 -25.82 -47.41
CA ASP A 48 -4.33 -25.71 -48.53
C ASP A 48 -3.29 -26.85 -48.48
N THR A 49 -3.00 -27.42 -49.63
CA THR A 49 -1.99 -28.47 -49.80
C THR A 49 -0.59 -27.91 -50.00
N ASN A 50 -0.43 -26.59 -50.10
CA ASN A 50 0.85 -25.95 -50.29
C ASN A 50 1.68 -26.00 -49.00
N ALA A 51 2.84 -26.63 -49.03
CA ALA A 51 3.74 -26.76 -47.91
C ALA A 51 4.30 -25.41 -47.36
N ARG A 52 4.13 -24.32 -48.11
CA ARG A 52 4.52 -22.96 -47.70
C ARG A 52 3.38 -22.14 -47.07
N ALA A 53 2.16 -22.68 -47.03
CA ALA A 53 1.00 -22.04 -46.44
C ALA A 53 0.68 -22.68 -45.07
N ALA A 54 0.82 -21.94 -44.00
CA ALA A 54 0.43 -22.39 -42.68
C ALA A 54 -1.02 -21.95 -42.40
N HIS A 55 -1.88 -22.93 -42.07
CA HIS A 55 -3.30 -22.70 -41.80
C HIS A 55 -3.72 -23.22 -40.43
N GLU A 56 -2.85 -23.12 -39.42
CA GLU A 56 -3.21 -23.48 -38.04
C GLU A 56 -4.04 -22.38 -37.41
N ILE A 57 -5.14 -22.77 -36.79
CA ILE A 57 -6.03 -21.86 -36.03
C ILE A 57 -6.22 -22.47 -34.65
N ASP A 58 -5.72 -21.78 -33.64
CA ASP A 58 -5.88 -22.16 -32.25
C ASP A 58 -6.91 -21.28 -31.55
N TRP A 59 -7.81 -21.89 -30.82
CA TRP A 59 -8.71 -21.17 -29.95
C TRP A 59 -8.06 -20.93 -28.60
N ALA A 60 -7.45 -19.76 -28.42
CA ALA A 60 -6.69 -19.43 -27.22
C ALA A 60 -7.54 -19.18 -25.97
N GLY A 61 -8.83 -18.84 -26.12
CA GLY A 61 -9.71 -18.64 -24.98
C GLY A 61 -11.04 -18.02 -25.31
N MET A 62 -12.00 -18.19 -24.42
CA MET A 62 -13.33 -17.56 -24.48
C MET A 62 -13.58 -16.79 -23.19
N ARG A 63 -14.22 -15.62 -23.30
CA ARG A 63 -14.67 -14.84 -22.14
C ARG A 63 -16.12 -14.45 -22.33
N ALA A 64 -16.93 -14.69 -21.33
CA ALA A 64 -18.29 -14.19 -21.23
C ALA A 64 -18.31 -12.92 -20.38
N TYR A 65 -18.87 -11.85 -20.92
CA TYR A 65 -19.13 -10.62 -20.18
C TYR A 65 -20.61 -10.64 -19.78
N LEU A 66 -20.85 -10.81 -18.50
CA LEU A 66 -22.20 -10.76 -17.96
C LEU A 66 -22.57 -9.30 -17.71
N THR A 67 -23.76 -8.91 -18.17
CA THR A 67 -24.32 -7.57 -17.90
C THR A 67 -24.90 -7.45 -16.48
N LEU A 68 -24.77 -8.50 -15.67
CA LEU A 68 -25.17 -8.43 -14.27
C LEU A 68 -24.31 -7.37 -13.56
N SER A 69 -24.97 -6.34 -13.08
CA SER A 69 -24.35 -5.42 -12.13
C SER A 69 -23.96 -6.26 -10.90
N THR A 70 -22.67 -6.61 -10.82
CA THR A 70 -22.14 -7.11 -9.56
C THR A 70 -22.37 -6.00 -8.53
N PRO A 71 -23.09 -6.24 -7.43
CA PRO A 71 -23.20 -5.23 -6.40
C PRO A 71 -21.79 -4.89 -5.94
N LEU A 72 -21.36 -3.68 -6.26
CA LEU A 72 -20.08 -3.16 -5.83
C LEU A 72 -20.20 -2.89 -4.34
N ASP A 73 -19.24 -3.38 -3.56
CA ASP A 73 -19.16 -3.02 -2.14
C ASP A 73 -18.99 -1.49 -2.05
N PRO A 74 -19.93 -0.78 -1.40
CA PRO A 74 -19.84 0.68 -1.28
C PRO A 74 -18.60 1.15 -0.52
N ASN A 75 -17.96 0.25 0.22
CA ASN A 75 -16.75 0.52 0.99
C ASN A 75 -15.45 0.24 0.22
N ALA A 76 -15.54 -0.24 -1.02
CA ALA A 76 -14.40 -0.57 -1.85
C ALA A 76 -14.34 0.27 -3.12
N ASN A 77 -13.15 0.72 -3.49
CA ASN A 77 -12.91 1.36 -4.77
C ASN A 77 -12.48 0.31 -5.80
N PHE A 78 -13.10 0.32 -6.95
CA PHE A 78 -12.83 -0.64 -8.02
C PHE A 78 -12.22 0.04 -9.22
N LEU A 79 -11.21 -0.58 -9.81
CA LEU A 79 -10.67 -0.22 -11.11
C LEU A 79 -10.95 -1.36 -12.08
N ALA A 80 -11.75 -1.09 -13.10
CA ALA A 80 -11.98 -2.03 -14.20
C ALA A 80 -11.09 -1.66 -15.37
N LEU A 81 -10.23 -2.59 -15.79
CA LEU A 81 -9.35 -2.43 -16.94
C LEU A 81 -9.76 -3.38 -18.06
N ARG A 82 -10.04 -2.83 -19.24
CA ARG A 82 -10.28 -3.59 -20.44
C ARG A 82 -9.07 -3.49 -21.37
N MET A 83 -8.38 -4.60 -21.59
CA MET A 83 -7.25 -4.67 -22.52
C MET A 83 -7.66 -5.44 -23.76
N LYS A 84 -7.42 -4.84 -24.94
CA LYS A 84 -7.59 -5.52 -26.22
C LYS A 84 -6.25 -6.17 -26.59
N ALA A 85 -6.27 -7.47 -26.83
CA ALA A 85 -5.08 -8.18 -27.31
C ALA A 85 -4.70 -7.69 -28.72
N ASN A 86 -3.44 -7.36 -28.91
CA ASN A 86 -2.84 -7.03 -30.20
C ASN A 86 -1.44 -7.68 -30.30
N ASN A 87 -0.76 -7.49 -31.43
CA ASN A 87 0.55 -8.10 -31.65
C ASN A 87 1.65 -7.63 -30.68
N GLN A 88 1.45 -6.50 -30.00
CA GLN A 88 2.38 -5.95 -28.99
C GLN A 88 2.14 -6.53 -27.59
N LEU A 89 0.95 -7.08 -27.33
CA LEU A 89 0.61 -7.75 -26.08
C LEU A 89 0.85 -9.24 -26.21
N SER A 90 2.10 -9.67 -26.09
CA SER A 90 2.43 -11.09 -26.08
C SER A 90 1.88 -11.80 -24.85
N GLY A 91 1.41 -13.04 -24.99
CA GLY A 91 0.78 -13.78 -23.89
C GLY A 91 1.71 -14.18 -22.73
N LEU A 92 3.01 -13.96 -22.86
CA LEU A 92 4.04 -14.32 -21.88
C LEU A 92 4.45 -13.16 -20.95
N SER A 93 4.05 -11.91 -21.25
CA SER A 93 4.38 -10.79 -20.37
C SER A 93 3.46 -10.76 -19.14
N GLN A 94 4.03 -10.81 -17.96
CA GLN A 94 3.29 -10.54 -16.72
C GLN A 94 2.76 -9.10 -16.76
N ARG A 95 1.43 -8.99 -16.71
CA ARG A 95 0.77 -7.68 -16.70
C ARG A 95 0.80 -7.13 -15.28
N ARG A 96 1.70 -6.19 -15.04
CA ARG A 96 1.76 -5.46 -13.77
C ARG A 96 1.06 -4.12 -13.94
N ILE A 97 0.17 -3.81 -13.01
CA ILE A 97 -0.54 -2.54 -12.96
C ILE A 97 -0.13 -1.85 -11.68
N SER A 98 0.42 -0.65 -11.81
CA SER A 98 0.77 0.20 -10.68
C SER A 98 -0.18 1.38 -10.64
N LEU A 99 -0.63 1.75 -9.45
CA LEU A 99 -1.57 2.84 -9.23
C LEU A 99 -1.05 3.76 -8.12
N ILE A 100 -1.20 5.05 -8.33
CA ILE A 100 -1.02 6.06 -7.30
C ILE A 100 -2.37 6.28 -6.65
N ILE A 101 -2.51 5.91 -5.38
CA ILE A 101 -3.75 6.02 -4.63
C ILE A 101 -3.59 7.14 -3.61
N ARG A 102 -4.62 7.98 -3.47
CA ARG A 102 -4.69 9.03 -2.46
C ARG A 102 -5.85 8.73 -1.51
N ARG A 103 -5.54 8.70 -0.22
CA ARG A 103 -6.54 8.47 0.82
C ARG A 103 -7.24 9.77 1.17
N LYS A 104 -8.57 9.72 1.25
CA LYS A 104 -9.39 10.80 1.78
C LYS A 104 -9.86 10.42 3.18
N LEU A 105 -9.61 11.28 4.16
CA LEU A 105 -10.00 11.09 5.55
C LEU A 105 -10.72 12.33 6.07
N LYS A 106 -11.43 12.16 7.17
CA LYS A 106 -11.95 13.28 7.96
C LYS A 106 -10.87 13.77 8.92
N SER A 107 -10.77 15.07 9.06
CA SER A 107 -9.94 15.74 10.07
C SER A 107 -10.80 16.17 11.24
N TRP A 108 -10.22 16.29 12.41
CA TRP A 108 -10.89 16.77 13.60
C TRP A 108 -10.24 18.06 14.10
N HIS A 109 -11.08 18.99 14.59
CA HIS A 109 -10.64 20.26 15.15
C HIS A 109 -11.32 20.52 16.50
N PRO A 110 -10.62 21.04 17.53
CA PRO A 110 -11.16 21.22 18.86
C PRO A 110 -12.45 22.05 18.94
N LEU A 111 -12.59 23.05 18.07
CA LEU A 111 -13.74 23.97 18.08
C LEU A 111 -14.89 23.51 17.21
N THR A 112 -14.62 22.81 16.10
CA THR A 112 -15.64 22.47 15.09
C THR A 112 -15.96 20.98 15.02
N GLY A 113 -15.20 20.14 15.73
CA GLY A 113 -15.36 18.69 15.65
C GLY A 113 -14.83 18.10 14.35
N TRP A 114 -15.42 16.99 13.91
CA TRP A 114 -15.05 16.32 12.66
C TRP A 114 -15.49 17.13 11.44
N SER A 115 -14.61 17.18 10.42
CA SER A 115 -14.97 17.78 9.13
C SER A 115 -16.19 17.09 8.51
N ALA A 116 -17.05 17.86 7.82
CA ALA A 116 -18.19 17.29 7.11
C ALA A 116 -17.71 16.37 5.98
N ASP A 117 -16.74 16.82 5.20
CA ASP A 117 -16.26 16.16 4.02
C ASP A 117 -14.96 15.37 4.26
N TYR A 118 -14.76 14.34 3.42
CA TYR A 118 -13.50 13.61 3.33
C TYR A 118 -12.53 14.38 2.44
N THR A 119 -11.40 14.78 2.99
CA THR A 119 -10.34 15.50 2.28
C THR A 119 -9.12 14.62 2.08
N GLU A 120 -8.42 14.84 0.97
CA GLU A 120 -7.16 14.16 0.70
C GLU A 120 -6.12 14.55 1.76
N THR A 121 -5.53 13.55 2.40
CA THR A 121 -4.55 13.79 3.46
C THR A 121 -3.52 12.67 3.55
N ARG A 122 -2.32 13.04 3.98
CA ARG A 122 -1.22 12.14 4.35
C ARG A 122 -0.88 12.24 5.85
N SER A 123 -1.78 12.88 6.62
CA SER A 123 -1.56 13.11 8.05
C SER A 123 -1.45 11.80 8.82
N ILE A 124 -0.43 11.73 9.67
CA ILE A 124 -0.22 10.62 10.61
C ILE A 124 -1.38 10.56 11.62
N ALA A 125 -1.81 11.71 12.16
CA ALA A 125 -2.87 11.77 13.16
C ALA A 125 -4.21 11.25 12.63
N TRP A 126 -4.58 11.67 11.42
CA TRP A 126 -5.87 11.26 10.85
C TRP A 126 -5.83 9.82 10.34
N ALA A 127 -4.66 9.31 9.95
CA ALA A 127 -4.49 7.88 9.70
C ALA A 127 -4.66 7.04 10.98
N LEU A 128 -4.11 7.48 12.12
CA LEU A 128 -4.30 6.83 13.42
C LEU A 128 -5.76 6.87 13.86
N ALA A 129 -6.42 8.01 13.71
CA ALA A 129 -7.83 8.15 14.03
C ALA A 129 -8.72 7.25 13.14
N ASP A 130 -8.43 7.15 11.86
CA ASP A 130 -9.16 6.29 10.92
C ASP A 130 -9.01 4.80 11.30
N ILE A 131 -7.79 4.36 11.62
CA ILE A 131 -7.51 2.99 12.09
C ILE A 131 -8.31 2.68 13.37
N LEU A 132 -8.43 3.62 14.29
CA LEU A 132 -9.22 3.41 15.50
C LEU A 132 -10.72 3.37 15.24
N LYS A 133 -11.24 4.30 14.43
CA LYS A 133 -12.68 4.53 14.27
C LYS A 133 -13.36 3.66 13.22
N ASN A 134 -12.64 3.27 12.17
CA ASN A 134 -13.26 2.61 11.03
C ASN A 134 -13.92 1.28 11.42
N PRO A 135 -15.23 1.07 11.10
CA PRO A 135 -15.94 -0.14 11.49
C PRO A 135 -15.64 -1.35 10.58
N VAL A 136 -15.07 -1.12 9.39
CA VAL A 136 -14.84 -2.19 8.40
C VAL A 136 -13.48 -2.86 8.59
N TYR A 137 -12.41 -2.05 8.71
CA TYR A 137 -11.04 -2.55 8.83
C TYR A 137 -10.33 -2.07 10.11
N GLY A 138 -10.95 -1.21 10.89
CA GLY A 138 -10.39 -0.63 12.10
C GLY A 138 -10.99 -1.20 13.39
N GLY A 139 -10.78 -0.47 14.47
CA GLY A 139 -11.18 -0.89 15.82
C GLY A 139 -12.61 -0.57 16.23
N SER A 140 -13.39 0.15 15.42
CA SER A 140 -14.72 0.67 15.78
C SER A 140 -14.75 1.42 17.12
N VAL A 141 -13.65 2.09 17.47
CA VAL A 141 -13.49 2.78 18.75
C VAL A 141 -14.29 4.09 18.72
N PRO A 142 -15.16 4.36 19.72
CA PRO A 142 -15.90 5.63 19.81
C PRO A 142 -14.98 6.79 20.17
N ASP A 143 -15.35 8.01 19.78
CA ASP A 143 -14.57 9.23 20.02
C ASP A 143 -14.23 9.47 21.49
N SER A 144 -15.13 9.10 22.39
CA SER A 144 -14.92 9.20 23.85
C SER A 144 -13.73 8.37 24.38
N ARG A 145 -13.25 7.43 23.59
CA ARG A 145 -12.10 6.57 23.91
C ARG A 145 -10.85 6.90 23.10
N ILE A 146 -10.85 8.01 22.39
CA ILE A 146 -9.73 8.51 21.57
C ILE A 146 -9.38 9.90 22.07
N ASP A 147 -8.12 10.11 22.40
CA ASP A 147 -7.60 11.43 22.77
C ASP A 147 -7.40 12.29 21.51
N LEU A 148 -8.51 12.82 20.98
CA LEU A 148 -8.52 13.60 19.76
C LEU A 148 -7.78 14.93 19.90
N GLN A 149 -7.76 15.49 21.12
CA GLN A 149 -7.03 16.72 21.40
C GLN A 149 -5.52 16.51 21.22
N THR A 150 -4.97 15.48 21.84
CA THR A 150 -3.55 15.12 21.66
C THR A 150 -3.22 14.79 20.20
N LEU A 151 -4.11 14.09 19.47
CA LEU A 151 -3.92 13.85 18.04
C LEU A 151 -3.89 15.14 17.21
N TYR A 152 -4.72 16.10 17.54
CA TYR A 152 -4.72 17.40 16.86
C TYR A 152 -3.42 18.19 17.13
N GLU A 153 -2.95 18.22 18.36
CA GLU A 153 -1.69 18.86 18.73
C GLU A 153 -0.50 18.21 18.02
N LEU A 154 -0.45 16.88 18.01
CA LEU A 154 0.56 16.13 17.28
C LEU A 154 0.48 16.37 15.77
N ASN A 155 -0.73 16.45 15.20
CA ASN A 155 -0.90 16.76 13.79
C ASN A 155 -0.28 18.11 13.43
N THR A 156 -0.49 19.11 14.26
CA THR A 156 0.10 20.43 14.04
C THR A 156 1.63 20.39 14.02
N ILE A 157 2.22 19.61 14.93
CA ILE A 157 3.68 19.40 14.97
C ILE A 157 4.15 18.67 13.71
N TRP A 158 3.50 17.58 13.32
CA TRP A 158 3.89 16.78 12.17
C TRP A 158 3.74 17.53 10.85
N GLU A 159 2.65 18.28 10.68
CA GLU A 159 2.46 19.12 9.49
C GLU A 159 3.51 20.22 9.38
N ALA A 160 3.81 20.91 10.47
CA ALA A 160 4.85 21.94 10.50
C ALA A 160 6.25 21.38 10.16
N ARG A 161 6.50 20.12 10.48
CA ARG A 161 7.75 19.42 10.14
C ARG A 161 7.74 18.81 8.75
N GLY A 162 6.59 18.65 8.13
CA GLY A 162 6.44 17.88 6.89
C GLY A 162 6.62 16.37 7.11
N ASP A 163 6.17 15.87 8.26
CA ASP A 163 6.19 14.44 8.58
C ASP A 163 4.82 13.84 8.19
N TYR A 164 4.82 12.88 7.25
CA TYR A 164 3.64 12.27 6.67
C TYR A 164 3.72 10.75 6.71
N PHE A 165 2.57 10.10 6.62
CA PHE A 165 2.47 8.65 6.49
C PHE A 165 1.94 8.27 5.10
N ASN A 166 2.74 7.49 4.36
CA ASN A 166 2.38 6.94 3.06
C ASN A 166 2.66 5.42 3.07
N GLY A 167 1.73 4.64 3.57
CA GLY A 167 1.89 3.20 3.70
C GLY A 167 0.63 2.43 3.32
N ILE A 168 0.81 1.15 3.04
CA ILE A 168 -0.27 0.21 2.71
C ILE A 168 -0.13 -1.00 3.64
N PHE A 169 -1.23 -1.40 4.25
CA PHE A 169 -1.33 -2.67 4.96
C PHE A 169 -1.91 -3.72 4.00
N ASP A 170 -1.05 -4.56 3.46
CA ASP A 170 -1.40 -5.65 2.52
C ASP A 170 -1.69 -6.98 3.21
N LYS A 171 -1.46 -7.05 4.50
CA LYS A 171 -1.67 -8.22 5.35
C LYS A 171 -2.53 -7.87 6.56
N ARG A 172 -3.16 -8.90 7.13
CA ARG A 172 -3.87 -8.75 8.41
C ARG A 172 -2.86 -8.49 9.52
N VAL A 173 -3.02 -7.39 10.20
CA VAL A 173 -2.24 -6.99 11.39
C VAL A 173 -3.18 -6.73 12.55
N THR A 174 -2.67 -6.80 13.77
CA THR A 174 -3.47 -6.40 14.94
C THR A 174 -3.64 -4.87 14.94
N LEU A 175 -4.74 -4.40 15.53
CA LEU A 175 -4.99 -2.96 15.69
C LEU A 175 -3.78 -2.24 16.33
N TRP A 176 -3.25 -2.82 17.39
CA TRP A 176 -2.10 -2.26 18.09
C TRP A 176 -0.84 -2.18 17.22
N SER A 177 -0.57 -3.22 16.45
CA SER A 177 0.56 -3.24 15.51
C SER A 177 0.41 -2.16 14.42
N ALA A 178 -0.81 -1.99 13.87
CA ALA A 178 -1.09 -0.95 12.89
C ALA A 178 -0.85 0.45 13.47
N LEU A 179 -1.38 0.71 14.70
CA LEU A 179 -1.16 1.99 15.39
C LEU A 179 0.32 2.24 15.65
N THR A 180 1.06 1.23 16.10
CA THR A 180 2.51 1.35 16.35
C THR A 180 3.27 1.66 15.08
N THR A 181 2.95 0.99 13.98
CA THR A 181 3.60 1.21 12.68
C THR A 181 3.38 2.65 12.18
N VAL A 182 2.14 3.15 12.24
CA VAL A 182 1.83 4.51 11.79
C VAL A 182 2.42 5.56 12.73
N ALA A 183 2.28 5.38 14.04
CA ALA A 183 2.77 6.33 15.05
C ALA A 183 4.30 6.47 15.00
N ARG A 184 5.04 5.36 14.75
CA ARG A 184 6.50 5.34 14.63
C ARG A 184 7.01 6.33 13.59
N VAL A 185 6.29 6.51 12.47
CA VAL A 185 6.68 7.45 11.41
C VAL A 185 6.75 8.89 11.90
N GLY A 186 5.96 9.23 12.94
CA GLY A 186 5.98 10.52 13.61
C GLY A 186 6.75 10.53 14.94
N ARG A 187 7.59 9.52 15.21
CA ARG A 187 8.31 9.31 16.49
C ARG A 187 7.36 9.25 17.68
N ALA A 188 6.18 8.67 17.48
CA ALA A 188 5.20 8.51 18.52
C ALA A 188 4.92 7.03 18.77
N ARG A 189 4.34 6.76 19.93
CA ARG A 189 3.86 5.44 20.29
C ARG A 189 2.44 5.51 20.84
N PRO A 190 1.59 4.53 20.56
CA PRO A 190 0.28 4.43 21.17
C PRO A 190 0.43 4.06 22.66
N VAL A 191 -0.39 4.66 23.49
CA VAL A 191 -0.48 4.37 24.91
C VAL A 191 -1.96 4.32 25.31
N MET A 192 -2.32 3.42 26.21
CA MET A 192 -3.64 3.44 26.82
C MET A 192 -3.56 4.06 28.21
N ARG A 193 -4.33 5.13 28.42
CA ARG A 193 -4.55 5.72 29.75
C ARG A 193 -5.95 5.35 30.21
N GLY A 194 -6.03 4.37 31.13
CA GLY A 194 -7.30 3.75 31.44
C GLY A 194 -7.92 3.12 30.20
N ASN A 195 -9.05 3.64 29.73
CA ASN A 195 -9.77 3.14 28.55
C ASN A 195 -9.66 4.05 27.32
N VAL A 196 -8.75 5.03 27.32
CA VAL A 196 -8.56 6.03 26.25
C VAL A 196 -7.26 5.78 25.53
N PHE A 197 -7.31 5.72 24.20
CA PHE A 197 -6.14 5.69 23.33
C PHE A 197 -5.54 7.08 23.23
N THR A 198 -4.29 7.24 23.61
CA THR A 198 -3.50 8.45 23.45
C THR A 198 -2.17 8.12 22.78
N PHE A 199 -1.47 9.14 22.33
CA PHE A 199 -0.20 8.99 21.64
C PHE A 199 0.85 9.87 22.30
N VAL A 200 2.02 9.31 22.54
CA VAL A 200 3.13 10.05 23.13
C VAL A 200 4.24 10.12 22.09
N ARG A 201 4.59 11.35 21.73
CA ARG A 201 5.71 11.63 20.83
C ARG A 201 7.00 11.75 21.62
N ASP A 202 8.06 11.13 21.11
CA ASP A 202 9.40 11.32 21.61
C ASP A 202 9.95 12.66 21.12
N GLN A 203 10.11 13.57 22.04
CA GLN A 203 10.59 14.93 21.81
C GLN A 203 11.28 15.50 23.04
N GLU A 204 12.14 16.44 22.82
CA GLU A 204 12.79 17.16 23.91
C GLU A 204 11.76 17.80 24.85
N GLN A 205 11.96 17.61 26.14
CA GLN A 205 11.14 18.19 27.20
C GLN A 205 11.92 19.32 27.86
N THR A 206 11.34 20.51 27.89
CA THR A 206 11.95 21.69 28.51
C THR A 206 11.99 21.63 30.02
N LEU A 207 11.04 20.89 30.62
CA LEU A 207 10.94 20.70 32.06
C LEU A 207 10.94 19.23 32.40
N PRO A 208 11.76 18.80 33.40
CA PRO A 208 11.72 17.42 33.87
C PRO A 208 10.38 17.14 34.55
N VAL A 209 9.73 16.05 34.16
CA VAL A 209 8.41 15.64 34.70
C VAL A 209 8.50 14.65 35.85
N ALA A 210 9.66 14.03 36.05
CA ALA A 210 9.92 13.10 37.16
C ALA A 210 11.39 13.10 37.57
N LEU A 211 11.63 12.86 38.82
CA LEU A 211 12.97 12.64 39.38
C LEU A 211 13.05 11.22 39.93
N PHE A 212 13.97 10.43 39.40
CA PHE A 212 14.28 9.09 39.89
C PHE A 212 15.54 9.15 40.78
N ASN A 213 15.42 8.67 41.99
CA ASN A 213 16.54 8.56 42.95
C ASN A 213 16.40 7.27 43.74
N MET A 214 17.40 6.96 44.57
CA MET A 214 17.45 5.72 45.37
C MET A 214 16.29 5.56 46.38
N ARG A 215 15.47 6.60 46.61
CA ARG A 215 14.30 6.51 47.48
C ARG A 215 13.05 6.03 46.77
N ASN A 216 12.92 6.32 45.47
CA ASN A 216 11.76 5.93 44.68
C ASN A 216 12.04 4.79 43.68
N ILE A 217 13.30 4.29 43.64
CA ILE A 217 13.69 3.10 42.90
C ILE A 217 13.65 1.90 43.83
N GLN A 218 13.01 0.82 43.44
CA GLN A 218 12.99 -0.43 44.20
C GLN A 218 14.43 -0.95 44.37
N ARG A 219 14.82 -1.28 45.59
CA ARG A 219 16.16 -1.81 45.89
C ARG A 219 16.45 -3.07 45.05
N GLY A 220 17.56 -3.06 44.30
CA GLY A 220 18.00 -4.18 43.47
C GLY A 220 17.36 -4.22 42.08
N SER A 221 16.47 -3.28 41.70
CA SER A 221 15.86 -3.22 40.36
C SER A 221 16.62 -2.34 39.37
N PHE A 222 17.66 -1.62 39.87
CA PHE A 222 18.45 -0.74 39.00
C PHE A 222 19.81 -1.39 38.75
N SER A 223 20.15 -1.60 37.49
CA SER A 223 21.47 -2.04 37.03
C SER A 223 21.94 -1.14 35.87
N ILE A 224 23.24 -0.92 35.82
CA ILE A 224 23.90 -0.24 34.72
C ILE A 224 24.88 -1.22 34.10
N GLU A 225 24.70 -1.53 32.83
CA GLU A 225 25.62 -2.34 32.05
C GLU A 225 26.31 -1.43 31.01
N TYR A 226 27.63 -1.43 31.02
CA TYR A 226 28.42 -0.70 30.05
C TYR A 226 28.77 -1.65 28.89
N GLN A 227 28.25 -1.35 27.71
CA GLN A 227 28.67 -2.03 26.49
C GLN A 227 29.78 -1.23 25.83
N MET A 228 30.93 -1.83 25.69
CA MET A 228 32.02 -1.21 24.95
C MET A 228 31.81 -1.37 23.46
N VAL A 229 32.15 -0.34 22.69
CA VAL A 229 32.18 -0.39 21.23
C VAL A 229 33.25 -1.40 20.81
N THR A 230 32.87 -2.37 20.00
CA THR A 230 33.76 -3.40 19.41
C THR A 230 33.88 -3.15 17.91
N GLU A 231 34.81 -3.82 17.24
CA GLU A 231 34.97 -3.74 15.78
C GLU A 231 33.71 -4.18 15.02
N ASP A 232 32.87 -5.03 15.63
CA ASP A 232 31.59 -5.47 15.05
C ASP A 232 30.41 -4.53 15.37
N SER A 233 30.65 -3.49 16.16
CA SER A 233 29.58 -2.51 16.47
C SER A 233 29.26 -1.66 15.24
N PRO A 234 27.97 -1.41 14.93
CA PRO A 234 27.61 -0.55 13.82
C PRO A 234 28.18 0.86 13.98
N ASP A 235 28.79 1.36 12.94
CA ASP A 235 29.41 2.70 12.89
C ASP A 235 28.44 3.77 12.34
N GLY A 236 27.23 3.37 11.94
CA GLY A 236 26.19 4.24 11.43
C GLY A 236 24.85 3.54 11.32
N ILE A 237 23.88 4.26 10.77
CA ILE A 237 22.54 3.75 10.43
C ILE A 237 22.28 4.01 8.96
N GLU A 238 21.84 2.97 8.25
CA GLU A 238 21.30 3.04 6.88
C GLU A 238 19.80 2.77 6.92
N LEU A 239 19.00 3.77 6.61
CA LEU A 239 17.54 3.67 6.53
C LEU A 239 17.09 3.49 5.10
N GLU A 240 16.44 2.37 4.82
CA GLU A 240 15.68 2.16 3.59
C GLU A 240 14.29 2.78 3.71
N TYR A 241 13.91 3.60 2.74
CA TYR A 241 12.59 4.20 2.63
C TYR A 241 12.10 4.14 1.17
N PHE A 242 10.81 4.34 0.92
CA PHE A 242 10.26 4.41 -0.43
C PHE A 242 10.28 5.86 -0.93
N ASP A 243 11.09 6.18 -1.95
CA ASP A 243 11.16 7.55 -2.49
C ASP A 243 9.99 7.82 -3.46
N GLU A 244 9.10 8.74 -3.08
CA GLU A 244 7.94 9.13 -3.88
C GLU A 244 8.30 9.88 -5.18
N ARG A 245 9.52 10.35 -5.34
CA ARG A 245 9.98 11.02 -6.57
C ARG A 245 10.43 10.03 -7.63
N THR A 246 11.11 8.98 -7.22
CA THR A 246 11.65 7.96 -8.12
C THR A 246 10.79 6.70 -8.19
N TRP A 247 9.80 6.56 -7.30
CA TRP A 247 8.95 5.38 -7.13
C TRP A 247 9.75 4.09 -6.92
N SER A 248 10.84 4.20 -6.20
CA SER A 248 11.76 3.11 -5.87
C SER A 248 12.28 3.24 -4.44
N SER A 249 12.93 2.19 -3.95
CA SER A 249 13.64 2.26 -2.66
C SER A 249 14.76 3.28 -2.73
N GLY A 250 14.82 4.14 -1.73
CA GLY A 250 15.90 5.07 -1.45
C GLY A 250 16.59 4.72 -0.14
N PHE A 251 17.82 5.16 0.03
CA PHE A 251 18.63 4.91 1.22
C PHE A 251 19.16 6.22 1.78
N VAL A 252 19.16 6.34 3.09
CA VAL A 252 19.80 7.45 3.81
C VAL A 252 20.72 6.84 4.85
N THR A 253 21.99 7.21 4.78
CA THR A 253 23.02 6.71 5.69
C THR A 253 23.59 7.86 6.50
N MET A 254 23.86 7.65 7.79
CA MET A 254 24.48 8.62 8.68
C MET A 254 25.38 7.88 9.69
N ALA A 255 26.56 8.42 9.91
CA ALA A 255 27.51 7.90 10.89
C ALA A 255 27.10 8.25 12.33
N VAL A 256 27.45 7.40 13.27
CA VAL A 256 27.29 7.71 14.69
C VAL A 256 28.29 8.82 15.11
N PRO A 257 27.98 9.63 16.14
CA PRO A 257 28.88 10.67 16.60
C PRO A 257 30.26 10.13 16.97
N GLY A 258 31.32 10.78 16.44
CA GLY A 258 32.70 10.35 16.64
C GLY A 258 33.32 9.56 15.49
N VAL A 259 32.54 9.06 14.57
CA VAL A 259 33.02 8.44 13.32
C VAL A 259 33.31 9.54 12.29
N VAL A 260 34.47 9.50 11.67
CA VAL A 260 34.90 10.45 10.64
C VAL A 260 34.73 9.80 9.27
N GLY A 261 33.94 10.43 8.39
CA GLY A 261 33.63 9.92 7.07
C GLY A 261 32.33 9.14 6.98
N ASP A 262 32.13 8.45 5.85
CA ASP A 262 30.96 7.60 5.65
C ASP A 262 31.09 6.29 6.47
N PRO A 263 30.02 5.81 7.08
CA PRO A 263 30.06 4.56 7.85
C PRO A 263 30.36 3.38 6.92
N VAL A 264 31.21 2.48 7.40
CA VAL A 264 31.64 1.27 6.67
C VAL A 264 30.72 0.08 6.95
N SER A 265 30.19 0.00 8.18
CA SER A 265 29.31 -1.10 8.64
C SER A 265 28.05 -0.55 9.31
N PRO A 266 27.18 0.17 8.59
CA PRO A 266 25.98 0.73 9.19
C PRO A 266 24.94 -0.36 9.49
N ALA A 267 24.21 -0.16 10.60
CA ALA A 267 23.03 -0.97 10.89
C ALA A 267 21.90 -0.64 9.89
N ARG A 268 21.41 -1.64 9.18
CA ARG A 268 20.33 -1.48 8.19
C ARG A 268 18.98 -1.62 8.83
N MET A 269 18.10 -0.70 8.52
CA MET A 269 16.70 -0.74 8.94
C MET A 269 15.78 -0.18 7.87
N SER A 270 14.50 -0.52 7.98
CA SER A 270 13.44 -0.03 7.09
C SER A 270 12.27 0.49 7.92
N ILE A 271 11.70 1.62 7.52
CA ILE A 271 10.50 2.18 8.13
C ILE A 271 9.41 2.31 7.05
N ILE A 272 8.36 1.53 7.23
CA ILE A 272 7.18 1.57 6.37
C ILE A 272 6.45 2.90 6.59
N GLY A 273 6.16 3.60 5.50
CA GLY A 273 5.33 4.80 5.54
C GLY A 273 6.09 6.12 5.39
N ILE A 274 7.41 6.11 5.42
CA ILE A 274 8.24 7.24 5.05
C ILE A 274 8.43 7.22 3.52
N SER A 275 8.10 8.34 2.85
CA SER A 275 8.27 8.46 1.40
C SER A 275 9.01 9.73 0.97
N ASN A 276 9.41 10.55 1.92
CA ASN A 276 10.11 11.80 1.69
C ASN A 276 11.55 11.73 2.19
N LEU A 277 12.49 12.13 1.35
CA LEU A 277 13.93 12.14 1.69
C LEU A 277 14.24 12.95 2.96
N TYR A 278 13.65 14.14 3.09
CA TYR A 278 13.93 15.00 4.25
C TYR A 278 13.39 14.43 5.56
N GLN A 279 12.25 13.73 5.49
CA GLN A 279 11.71 13.00 6.63
C GLN A 279 12.63 11.83 7.01
N ALA A 280 13.11 11.07 6.01
CA ALA A 280 14.05 9.97 6.22
C ALA A 280 15.36 10.47 6.84
N GLN A 281 15.92 11.58 6.36
CA GLN A 281 17.13 12.20 6.92
C GLN A 281 16.95 12.62 8.39
N ARG A 282 15.83 13.26 8.72
CA ARG A 282 15.52 13.65 10.10
C ARG A 282 15.35 12.45 11.01
N GLU A 283 14.85 11.34 10.48
CA GLU A 283 14.67 10.12 11.26
C GLU A 283 15.99 9.44 11.54
N VAL A 284 16.87 9.31 10.54
CA VAL A 284 18.22 8.78 10.75
C VAL A 284 19.02 9.65 11.71
N ALA A 285 18.97 10.97 11.55
CA ALA A 285 19.64 11.89 12.48
C ALA A 285 19.17 11.72 13.93
N TYR A 286 17.88 11.50 14.13
CA TYR A 286 17.33 11.22 15.46
C TYR A 286 17.79 9.87 16.04
N MET A 287 17.93 8.84 15.20
CA MET A 287 18.34 7.52 15.64
C MET A 287 19.82 7.44 16.00
N VAL A 288 20.63 8.30 15.37
CA VAL A 288 22.08 8.35 15.57
C VAL A 288 22.46 9.24 16.78
N ALA A 289 21.60 10.23 17.12
CA ALA A 289 21.83 11.15 18.25
C ALA A 289 21.63 10.47 19.63
#